data_64fba0735ee51155af0342e75e46b5b7
#
_entry.id   64fba0735ee51155af0342e75e46b5b7
#
_cell.length_a   1.000
_cell.length_b   1.000
_cell.length_c   1.000
_cell.angle_alpha   90.00
_cell.angle_beta   90.00
_cell.angle_gamma   90.00
#
_symmetry.space_group_name_H-M   'P 1'
#
loop_
_entity.id
_entity.type
_entity.pdbx_description
1 polymer ?
#
loop_
_entity_poly.entity_id
_entity_poly.type
_entity_poly.pdbx_seq_one_letter_code
_entity_poly.pdbx_strand_id
1 'polypeptide(L)'
;MAITVKTVRRPASGTSYTRATLRGMRLTFKHLFQKKWTMQYPEEKDAHGDWKLSGRWRGTHRMAVDETGRAKCVACGLCPQVCPANCIRLIPGEDEHGNRYPLVYEIDEFRCVFCGYCQEVCPEEAIHVGVHYENAETSRDAFVYDLERLMRQDHEVSSLWDPADPKGQ
;
A
#
# COMPACT_ATOMS: atom_id res chain seq x y z
N MET A 1 -11.43 -18.07 -20.42
CA MET A 1 -11.97 -19.15 -19.54
C MET A 1 -13.20 -18.60 -18.81
N ALA A 2 -14.39 -19.20 -19.04
CA ALA A 2 -15.59 -18.79 -18.33
C ALA A 2 -15.59 -19.41 -16.93
N ILE A 3 -15.69 -18.57 -15.89
CA ILE A 3 -15.80 -19.02 -14.50
C ILE A 3 -17.25 -19.45 -14.27
N THR A 4 -17.48 -20.76 -14.15
CA THR A 4 -18.80 -21.29 -13.80
C THR A 4 -19.01 -21.10 -12.30
N VAL A 5 -19.80 -20.09 -11.93
CA VAL A 5 -20.21 -19.87 -10.53
C VAL A 5 -21.26 -20.93 -10.16
N LYS A 6 -20.89 -21.86 -9.29
CA LYS A 6 -21.80 -22.86 -8.77
C LYS A 6 -22.64 -22.25 -7.66
N THR A 7 -23.88 -21.86 -8.00
CA THR A 7 -24.83 -21.37 -7.00
C THR A 7 -25.30 -22.54 -6.12
N VAL A 8 -24.87 -22.53 -4.86
CA VAL A 8 -25.39 -23.48 -3.86
C VAL A 8 -26.75 -22.98 -3.38
N ARG A 9 -27.84 -23.59 -3.88
CA ARG A 9 -29.18 -23.35 -3.36
C ARG A 9 -29.27 -23.92 -1.93
N ARG A 10 -29.56 -23.06 -0.96
CA ARG A 10 -29.89 -23.53 0.38
C ARG A 10 -31.17 -24.36 0.32
N PRO A 11 -31.21 -25.54 0.92
CA PRO A 11 -32.47 -26.31 1.00
C PRO A 11 -33.48 -25.50 1.79
N ALA A 12 -34.64 -25.27 1.20
CA ALA A 12 -35.74 -24.46 1.78
C ALA A 12 -36.47 -25.16 2.95
N SER A 13 -36.07 -26.36 3.33
CA SER A 13 -36.75 -27.16 4.34
C SER A 13 -36.04 -27.18 5.69
N GLY A 14 -36.64 -26.46 6.64
CA GLY A 14 -36.72 -26.92 8.01
C GLY A 14 -35.43 -27.11 8.81
N THR A 15 -34.42 -26.30 8.60
CA THR A 15 -33.37 -26.26 9.64
C THR A 15 -33.94 -25.50 10.83
N SER A 16 -34.33 -26.25 11.87
CA SER A 16 -34.78 -25.65 13.15
C SER A 16 -33.72 -24.64 13.60
N TYR A 17 -34.14 -23.40 13.87
CA TYR A 17 -33.28 -22.31 14.32
C TYR A 17 -32.38 -22.73 15.50
N THR A 18 -32.95 -23.43 16.47
CA THR A 18 -32.22 -23.97 17.61
C THR A 18 -31.12 -24.95 17.24
N ARG A 19 -31.37 -25.84 16.29
CA ARG A 19 -30.38 -26.82 15.81
C ARG A 19 -29.23 -26.11 15.06
N ALA A 20 -29.54 -25.08 14.26
CA ALA A 20 -28.51 -24.28 13.56
C ALA A 20 -27.62 -23.50 14.56
N THR A 21 -28.23 -22.90 15.57
CA THR A 21 -27.51 -22.17 16.63
C THR A 21 -26.60 -23.10 17.43
N LEU A 22 -27.10 -24.25 17.88
CA LEU A 22 -26.31 -25.24 18.62
C LEU A 22 -25.14 -25.79 17.77
N ARG A 23 -25.36 -25.98 16.47
CA ARG A 23 -24.28 -26.39 15.55
C ARG A 23 -23.22 -25.30 15.40
N GLY A 24 -23.62 -24.03 15.32
CA GLY A 24 -22.70 -22.89 15.30
C GLY A 24 -21.90 -22.77 16.60
N MET A 25 -22.55 -22.88 17.73
CA MET A 25 -21.90 -22.85 19.06
C MET A 25 -20.90 -24.00 19.22
N ARG A 26 -21.25 -25.22 18.79
CA ARG A 26 -20.31 -26.35 18.79
C ARG A 26 -19.08 -26.09 17.93
N LEU A 27 -19.25 -25.45 16.77
CA LEU A 27 -18.14 -25.10 15.89
C LEU A 27 -17.19 -24.10 16.54
N THR A 28 -17.72 -23.01 17.10
CA THR A 28 -16.92 -22.00 17.80
C THR A 28 -16.21 -22.57 19.03
N PHE A 29 -16.89 -23.44 19.79
CA PHE A 29 -16.30 -24.15 20.92
C PHE A 29 -15.13 -25.06 20.48
N LYS A 30 -15.27 -25.75 19.32
CA LYS A 30 -14.16 -26.54 18.76
C LYS A 30 -12.94 -25.64 18.43
N HIS A 31 -13.18 -24.43 17.89
CA HIS A 31 -12.08 -23.50 17.56
C HIS A 31 -11.33 -22.99 18.79
N LEU A 32 -11.94 -23.00 19.96
CA LEU A 32 -11.28 -22.61 21.23
C LEU A 32 -10.05 -23.50 21.53
N PHE A 33 -10.12 -24.79 21.18
CA PHE A 33 -9.06 -25.77 21.43
C PHE A 33 -8.12 -25.98 20.24
N GLN A 34 -8.33 -25.27 19.13
CA GLN A 34 -7.44 -25.38 17.98
C GLN A 34 -6.18 -24.52 18.19
N LYS A 35 -5.06 -24.95 17.56
CA LYS A 35 -3.85 -24.15 17.52
C LYS A 35 -4.14 -22.81 16.87
N LYS A 36 -3.79 -21.74 17.56
CA LYS A 36 -4.00 -20.37 17.08
C LYS A 36 -2.95 -20.02 16.03
N TRP A 37 -3.40 -19.34 14.97
CA TRP A 37 -2.56 -18.81 13.90
C TRP A 37 -2.56 -17.28 14.01
N THR A 38 -1.84 -16.75 14.97
CA THR A 38 -1.68 -15.31 15.14
C THR A 38 -0.23 -14.96 14.91
N MET A 39 0.02 -13.99 14.04
CA MET A 39 1.36 -13.40 13.90
C MET A 39 1.61 -12.54 15.14
N GLN A 40 2.70 -12.82 15.85
CA GLN A 40 3.07 -12.08 17.05
C GLN A 40 3.99 -10.93 16.67
N TYR A 41 3.39 -9.84 16.23
CA TYR A 41 4.11 -8.60 15.96
C TYR A 41 4.53 -7.94 17.28
N PRO A 42 5.77 -7.47 17.47
CA PRO A 42 6.88 -7.46 16.51
C PRO A 42 7.86 -8.64 16.66
N GLU A 43 7.55 -9.67 17.47
CA GLU A 43 8.50 -10.72 17.85
C GLU A 43 8.75 -11.76 16.75
N GLU A 44 7.71 -12.10 15.98
CA GLU A 44 7.82 -13.08 14.89
C GLU A 44 8.29 -12.41 13.60
N LYS A 45 9.58 -12.22 13.45
CA LYS A 45 10.22 -11.81 12.21
C LYS A 45 10.78 -13.02 11.47
N ASP A 46 10.95 -12.91 10.16
CA ASP A 46 11.62 -13.93 9.37
C ASP A 46 13.14 -14.00 9.66
N ALA A 47 13.86 -14.93 9.00
CA ALA A 47 15.29 -15.10 9.20
C ALA A 47 16.13 -13.86 8.82
N HIS A 48 15.56 -12.91 8.09
CA HIS A 48 16.17 -11.64 7.68
C HIS A 48 15.81 -10.47 8.60
N GLY A 49 14.97 -10.70 9.61
CA GLY A 49 14.52 -9.66 10.56
C GLY A 49 13.35 -8.82 10.08
N ASP A 50 12.74 -9.19 8.97
CA ASP A 50 11.63 -8.49 8.36
C ASP A 50 10.31 -9.27 8.41
N TRP A 51 9.21 -8.54 8.31
CA TRP A 51 7.90 -9.15 8.12
C TRP A 51 7.75 -9.61 6.67
N LYS A 52 7.35 -10.85 6.47
CA LYS A 52 7.02 -11.36 5.15
C LYS A 52 5.74 -10.72 4.63
N LEU A 53 5.87 -9.51 4.12
CA LEU A 53 4.77 -8.81 3.48
C LEU A 53 4.45 -9.44 2.12
N SER A 54 3.18 -9.37 1.73
CA SER A 54 2.77 -9.77 0.38
C SER A 54 3.44 -8.86 -0.65
N GLY A 55 3.90 -9.40 -1.80
CA GLY A 55 4.40 -8.59 -2.92
C GLY A 55 3.38 -7.59 -3.50
N ARG A 56 2.12 -7.66 -3.05
CA ARG A 56 1.06 -6.68 -3.39
C ARG A 56 0.79 -5.69 -2.25
N TRP A 57 1.65 -5.67 -1.23
CA TRP A 57 1.54 -4.70 -0.16
C TRP A 57 1.73 -3.28 -0.70
N ARG A 58 0.97 -2.33 -0.15
CA ARG A 58 1.06 -0.91 -0.48
C ARG A 58 1.34 -0.14 0.79
N GLY A 59 2.58 0.27 0.94
CA GLY A 59 3.05 1.09 2.06
C GLY A 59 3.16 2.56 1.69
N THR A 60 4.01 3.30 2.40
CA THR A 60 4.22 4.73 2.20
C THR A 60 4.78 5.03 0.82
N HIS A 61 4.46 6.22 0.30
CA HIS A 61 4.88 6.65 -1.03
C HIS A 61 6.36 6.98 -1.08
N ARG A 62 6.96 6.78 -2.24
CA ARG A 62 8.32 7.20 -2.56
C ARG A 62 8.36 7.82 -3.96
N MET A 63 9.27 8.76 -4.14
CA MET A 63 9.51 9.43 -5.44
C MET A 63 10.80 8.90 -6.04
N ALA A 64 10.70 8.30 -7.23
CA ALA A 64 11.87 7.83 -7.96
C ALA A 64 12.76 9.01 -8.37
N VAL A 65 14.06 8.81 -8.23
CA VAL A 65 15.09 9.77 -8.62
C VAL A 65 15.84 9.27 -9.86
N ASP A 66 16.36 10.20 -10.64
CA ASP A 66 17.23 9.91 -11.76
C ASP A 66 18.70 9.72 -11.30
N GLU A 67 19.59 9.41 -12.23
CA GLU A 67 21.02 9.25 -11.97
C GLU A 67 21.69 10.54 -11.42
N THR A 68 21.06 11.69 -11.62
CA THR A 68 21.54 13.00 -11.13
C THR A 68 21.01 13.37 -9.77
N GLY A 69 20.15 12.51 -9.16
CA GLY A 69 19.50 12.76 -7.87
C GLY A 69 18.28 13.69 -7.95
N ARG A 70 17.76 13.97 -9.16
CA ARG A 70 16.53 14.74 -9.34
C ARG A 70 15.31 13.82 -9.37
N ALA A 71 14.17 14.34 -8.91
CA ALA A 71 12.92 13.60 -9.06
C ALA A 71 12.56 13.38 -10.53
N LYS A 72 12.21 12.15 -10.91
CA LYS A 72 11.73 11.84 -12.26
C LYS A 72 10.41 12.51 -12.62
N CYS A 73 9.75 13.12 -11.66
CA CYS A 73 8.44 13.73 -11.82
C CYS A 73 8.50 14.96 -12.74
N VAL A 74 7.72 14.95 -13.82
CA VAL A 74 7.56 16.07 -14.77
C VAL A 74 6.35 16.95 -14.45
N ALA A 75 5.80 16.86 -13.24
CA ALA A 75 4.68 17.67 -12.76
C ALA A 75 3.48 17.71 -13.73
N CYS A 76 3.11 16.57 -14.33
CA CYS A 76 2.02 16.47 -15.30
C CYS A 76 0.61 16.67 -14.69
N GLY A 77 0.45 16.53 -13.37
CA GLY A 77 -0.80 16.75 -12.65
C GLY A 77 -1.79 15.59 -12.68
N LEU A 78 -1.46 14.43 -13.23
CA LEU A 78 -2.37 13.28 -13.29
C LEU A 78 -2.62 12.63 -11.93
N CYS A 79 -1.59 12.53 -11.08
CA CYS A 79 -1.72 11.88 -9.77
C CYS A 79 -2.68 12.59 -8.80
N PRO A 80 -2.71 13.94 -8.65
CA PRO A 80 -3.74 14.58 -7.85
C PRO A 80 -5.13 14.46 -8.44
N GLN A 81 -5.28 14.41 -9.78
CA GLN A 81 -6.58 14.28 -10.44
C GLN A 81 -7.23 12.91 -10.22
N VAL A 82 -6.43 11.84 -10.19
CA VAL A 82 -6.93 10.48 -9.99
C VAL A 82 -7.13 10.13 -8.51
N CYS A 83 -6.60 10.94 -7.59
CA CYS A 83 -6.60 10.63 -6.17
C CYS A 83 -8.01 10.70 -5.56
N PRO A 84 -8.59 9.58 -5.08
CA PRO A 84 -9.93 9.58 -4.51
C PRO A 84 -10.02 10.34 -3.17
N ALA A 85 -8.89 10.47 -2.46
CA ALA A 85 -8.80 11.15 -1.18
C ALA A 85 -8.38 12.61 -1.28
N ASN A 86 -8.02 13.11 -2.49
CA ASN A 86 -7.48 14.46 -2.70
C ASN A 86 -6.34 14.79 -1.72
N CYS A 87 -5.43 13.85 -1.52
CA CYS A 87 -4.34 13.96 -0.56
C CYS A 87 -3.02 14.44 -1.19
N ILE A 88 -2.99 14.67 -2.52
CA ILE A 88 -1.78 15.06 -3.25
C ILE A 88 -1.90 16.53 -3.65
N ARG A 89 -0.90 17.32 -3.28
CA ARG A 89 -0.72 18.71 -3.70
C ARG A 89 0.47 18.79 -4.63
N LEU A 90 0.26 19.33 -5.83
CA LEU A 90 1.28 19.50 -6.84
C LEU A 90 1.24 20.92 -7.39
N ILE A 91 2.37 21.62 -7.38
CA ILE A 91 2.57 22.89 -8.07
C ILE A 91 3.70 22.69 -9.08
N PRO A 92 3.40 22.82 -10.39
CA PRO A 92 4.42 22.69 -11.41
C PRO A 92 5.33 23.92 -11.47
N GLY A 93 6.59 23.72 -11.80
CA GLY A 93 7.56 24.73 -12.18
C GLY A 93 8.20 24.37 -13.51
N GLU A 94 8.93 25.33 -14.09
CA GLU A 94 9.73 25.15 -15.30
C GLU A 94 11.15 25.65 -15.05
N ASP A 95 12.15 24.92 -15.54
CA ASP A 95 13.53 25.33 -15.48
C ASP A 95 13.89 26.26 -16.66
N GLU A 96 15.12 26.80 -16.66
CA GLU A 96 15.60 27.69 -17.73
C GLU A 96 15.63 27.04 -19.12
N HIS A 97 15.55 25.70 -19.16
CA HIS A 97 15.54 24.92 -20.41
C HIS A 97 14.13 24.50 -20.84
N GLY A 98 13.09 24.94 -20.11
CA GLY A 98 11.70 24.62 -20.38
C GLY A 98 11.29 23.21 -19.89
N ASN A 99 12.13 22.52 -19.11
CA ASN A 99 11.74 21.25 -18.53
C ASN A 99 10.84 21.49 -17.32
N ARG A 100 9.76 20.72 -17.24
CA ARG A 100 8.82 20.80 -16.13
C ARG A 100 9.32 19.96 -14.96
N TYR A 101 9.14 20.49 -13.76
CA TYR A 101 9.45 19.79 -12.51
C TYR A 101 8.44 20.18 -11.42
N PRO A 102 8.28 19.37 -10.37
CA PRO A 102 7.43 19.75 -9.25
C PRO A 102 8.13 20.79 -8.37
N LEU A 103 7.61 22.03 -8.37
CA LEU A 103 8.04 23.06 -7.42
C LEU A 103 7.59 22.73 -6.00
N VAL A 104 6.37 22.22 -5.87
CA VAL A 104 5.82 21.66 -4.64
C VAL A 104 5.20 20.32 -4.96
N TYR A 105 5.54 19.30 -4.20
CA TYR A 105 4.90 17.99 -4.23
C TYR A 105 4.74 17.52 -2.79
N GLU A 106 3.51 17.36 -2.36
CA GLU A 106 3.17 16.96 -1.00
C GLU A 106 2.10 15.87 -1.04
N ILE A 107 2.24 14.87 -0.18
CA ILE A 107 1.23 13.85 0.05
C ILE A 107 0.84 13.86 1.52
N ASP A 108 -0.44 14.04 1.81
CA ASP A 108 -1.00 13.83 3.16
C ASP A 108 -1.25 12.32 3.35
N GLU A 109 -0.25 11.61 3.87
CA GLU A 109 -0.30 10.17 4.11
C GLU A 109 -1.38 9.77 5.12
N PHE A 110 -1.80 10.70 5.98
CA PHE A 110 -2.89 10.46 6.93
C PHE A 110 -4.27 10.40 6.26
N ARG A 111 -4.44 11.08 5.13
CA ARG A 111 -5.65 11.01 4.31
C ARG A 111 -5.60 9.92 3.27
N CYS A 112 -4.41 9.47 2.93
CA CYS A 112 -4.21 8.50 1.86
C CYS A 112 -4.90 7.17 2.19
N VAL A 113 -5.56 6.57 1.21
CA VAL A 113 -6.16 5.22 1.32
C VAL A 113 -5.30 4.14 0.69
N PHE A 114 -4.07 4.47 0.30
CA PHE A 114 -3.09 3.55 -0.30
C PHE A 114 -3.64 2.73 -1.48
N CYS A 115 -4.49 3.33 -2.32
CA CYS A 115 -5.10 2.65 -3.46
C CYS A 115 -4.12 2.36 -4.61
N GLY A 116 -3.03 3.16 -4.72
CA GLY A 116 -2.00 2.99 -5.76
C GLY A 116 -2.32 3.63 -7.11
N TYR A 117 -3.47 4.29 -7.28
CA TYR A 117 -3.85 4.93 -8.57
C TYR A 117 -2.86 6.00 -9.03
N CYS A 118 -2.23 6.71 -8.10
CA CYS A 118 -1.17 7.69 -8.44
C CYS A 118 0.01 7.03 -9.15
N GLN A 119 0.40 5.83 -8.74
CA GLN A 119 1.44 5.04 -9.39
C GLN A 119 0.98 4.54 -10.77
N GLU A 120 -0.25 4.01 -10.86
CA GLU A 120 -0.77 3.45 -12.12
C GLU A 120 -0.93 4.49 -13.22
N VAL A 121 -1.25 5.75 -12.86
CA VAL A 121 -1.47 6.83 -13.83
C VAL A 121 -0.19 7.57 -14.21
N CYS A 122 0.93 7.36 -13.49
CA CYS A 122 2.15 8.11 -13.70
C CYS A 122 2.88 7.67 -14.98
N PRO A 123 3.00 8.52 -16.03
CA PRO A 123 3.66 8.14 -17.27
C PRO A 123 5.18 7.99 -17.14
N GLU A 124 5.78 8.67 -16.14
CA GLU A 124 7.22 8.66 -15.89
C GLU A 124 7.63 7.64 -14.83
N GLU A 125 6.67 6.85 -14.31
CA GLU A 125 6.91 5.93 -13.19
C GLU A 125 7.67 6.61 -12.04
N ALA A 126 7.32 7.88 -11.76
CA ALA A 126 8.02 8.70 -10.79
C ALA A 126 7.52 8.46 -9.36
N ILE A 127 6.22 8.22 -9.18
CA ILE A 127 5.62 7.97 -7.85
C ILE A 127 5.29 6.49 -7.70
N HIS A 128 5.74 5.91 -6.59
CA HIS A 128 5.51 4.52 -6.23
C HIS A 128 4.92 4.41 -4.84
N VAL A 129 4.11 3.38 -4.62
CA VAL A 129 3.77 2.91 -3.27
C VAL A 129 4.83 1.91 -2.83
N GLY A 130 5.49 2.21 -1.73
CA GLY A 130 6.59 1.41 -1.21
C GLY A 130 6.14 0.21 -0.38
N VAL A 131 7.10 -0.40 0.29
CA VAL A 131 6.88 -1.53 1.20
C VAL A 131 6.87 -1.11 2.67
N HIS A 132 7.31 0.12 2.97
CA HIS A 132 7.38 0.63 4.34
C HIS A 132 5.97 0.82 4.93
N TYR A 133 5.73 0.23 6.10
CA TYR A 133 4.42 0.24 6.77
C TYR A 133 4.46 0.78 8.19
N GLU A 134 5.65 0.85 8.79
CA GLU A 134 5.83 1.38 10.14
C GLU A 134 5.81 2.92 10.10
N ASN A 135 4.61 3.48 9.96
CA ASN A 135 4.40 4.90 9.84
C ASN A 135 3.62 5.41 11.06
N ALA A 136 4.34 5.72 12.13
CA ALA A 136 3.78 6.23 13.36
C ALA A 136 4.46 7.56 13.74
N GLU A 137 3.66 8.62 13.86
CA GLU A 137 4.12 9.96 14.19
C GLU A 137 3.31 10.56 15.33
N THR A 138 3.89 11.52 16.03
CA THR A 138 3.26 12.16 17.17
C THR A 138 2.42 13.39 16.82
N SER A 139 2.58 13.91 15.61
CA SER A 139 1.81 15.05 15.11
C SER A 139 1.22 14.77 13.73
N ARG A 140 0.11 15.44 13.41
CA ARG A 140 -0.53 15.31 12.10
C ARG A 140 0.34 15.86 10.98
N ASP A 141 1.05 16.96 11.22
CA ASP A 141 1.86 17.61 10.19
C ASP A 141 3.03 16.74 9.73
N ALA A 142 3.50 15.85 10.59
CA ALA A 142 4.54 14.88 10.26
C ALA A 142 4.10 13.83 9.22
N PHE A 143 2.80 13.69 8.97
CA PHE A 143 2.26 12.83 7.91
C PHE A 143 2.15 13.54 6.55
N VAL A 144 2.48 14.81 6.46
CA VAL A 144 2.59 15.50 5.16
C VAL A 144 4.00 15.28 4.64
N TYR A 145 4.10 14.40 3.64
CA TYR A 145 5.37 14.06 3.02
C TYR A 145 5.66 15.00 1.87
N ASP A 146 6.68 15.80 2.01
CA ASP A 146 7.19 16.68 0.98
C ASP A 146 8.05 15.93 -0.06
N LEU A 147 8.41 16.61 -1.12
CA LEU A 147 9.21 16.05 -2.20
C LEU A 147 10.54 15.48 -1.70
N GLU A 148 11.21 16.18 -0.81
CA GLU A 148 12.51 15.76 -0.27
C GLU A 148 12.40 14.47 0.53
N ARG A 149 11.39 14.35 1.40
CA ARG A 149 11.13 13.15 2.17
C ARG A 149 10.80 11.96 1.26
N LEU A 150 9.97 12.18 0.23
CA LEU A 150 9.60 11.15 -0.73
C LEU A 150 10.80 10.63 -1.54
N MET A 151 11.72 11.52 -1.94
CA MET A 151 12.96 11.14 -2.64
C MET A 151 13.92 10.39 -1.73
N ARG A 152 14.01 10.77 -0.45
CA ARG A 152 14.85 10.07 0.55
C ARG A 152 14.40 8.64 0.76
N GLN A 153 13.10 8.39 0.80
CA GLN A 153 12.54 7.05 0.92
C GLN A 153 12.87 6.14 -0.28
N ASP A 154 13.08 6.69 -1.47
CA ASP A 154 13.52 5.89 -2.62
C ASP A 154 14.92 5.29 -2.38
N HIS A 155 15.83 6.05 -1.79
CA HIS A 155 17.18 5.56 -1.47
C HIS A 155 17.19 4.50 -0.36
N GLU A 156 16.34 4.62 0.64
CA GLU A 156 16.25 3.65 1.74
C GLU A 156 15.64 2.33 1.27
N VAL A 157 14.64 2.36 0.42
CA VAL A 157 13.93 1.18 -0.07
C VAL A 157 14.64 0.50 -1.24
N SER A 158 15.37 1.24 -2.07
CA SER A 158 16.14 0.64 -3.18
C SER A 158 17.22 -0.35 -2.69
N SER A 159 17.64 -0.23 -1.42
CA SER A 159 18.54 -1.18 -0.79
C SER A 159 17.85 -2.47 -0.28
N LEU A 160 16.53 -2.45 -0.13
CA LEU A 160 15.73 -3.55 0.42
C LEU A 160 14.88 -4.28 -0.63
N TRP A 161 14.63 -3.64 -1.77
CA TRP A 161 13.80 -4.20 -2.82
C TRP A 161 14.61 -4.41 -4.10
N ASP A 162 14.86 -5.66 -4.45
CA ASP A 162 15.46 -6.05 -5.73
C ASP A 162 14.32 -6.30 -6.74
N PRO A 163 14.19 -5.45 -7.80
CA PRO A 163 13.19 -5.68 -8.84
C PRO A 163 13.44 -6.98 -9.63
N ALA A 164 14.64 -7.57 -9.55
CA ALA A 164 14.95 -8.87 -10.12
C ALA A 164 14.42 -10.04 -9.26
N ASP A 165 14.08 -9.80 -8.00
CA ASP A 165 13.41 -10.78 -7.12
C ASP A 165 12.02 -10.29 -6.67
N PRO A 166 10.99 -10.31 -7.55
CA PRO A 166 9.64 -9.88 -7.22
C PRO A 166 8.93 -10.79 -6.22
N LYS A 167 9.57 -11.87 -5.77
CA LYS A 167 8.98 -12.87 -4.88
C LYS A 167 9.57 -12.86 -3.48
N GLY A 168 10.67 -12.11 -3.25
CA GLY A 168 11.30 -12.01 -1.93
C GLY A 168 11.40 -13.38 -1.25
N GLN A 169 12.20 -14.29 -1.84
CA GLN A 169 12.43 -15.62 -1.23
C GLN A 169 13.46 -15.55 -0.14
#